data_1915e6c145c0b1707263eb40328e920c
#
_entry.id   1915e6c145c0b1707263eb40328e920c
#
_cell.length_a   1.000
_cell.length_b   1.000
_cell.length_c   1.000
_cell.angle_alpha   90.00
_cell.angle_beta   90.00
_cell.angle_gamma   90.00
#
_symmetry.space_group_name_H-M   'P 1'
#
loop_
_entity.id
_entity.type
_entity.pdbx_description
1 polymer ?
#
loop_
_entity_poly.entity_id
_entity_poly.type
_entity_poly.pdbx_seq_one_letter_code
_entity_poly.pdbx_strand_id
1 'polypeptide(L)'
;MTTALTSHSNQLPDMPGINVLLMGPAGTGKTHSIGTAVDAGVELFGNSSLEVFYLGLEPGLESLKGYWTDAGKPIPPNIHWHSIKAPDIGFADMIDAAKMINTLSLDSLAKMQDAKRSKHNQFIAILEALANFPDDRTGEKFGAVNTWGSDRMLVIDGMAGLNRASLAMVVGGKPVKSQSDWGIAQDQVEKILRKICEDCKCHFILLGHVERETDQILGGVKIMISTLGKALAPKIPAMFSDVILTVRQGTKWTWDTSNSQADLKTRNLPIAADNPPDFAPVLKKWLARARAE
;
A
#
# COMPACT_ATOMS: atom_id res chain seq x y z
N MET A 1 16.68 20.05 -49.25
CA MET A 1 15.58 20.13 -48.27
C MET A 1 15.86 19.17 -47.15
N THR A 2 16.39 19.71 -46.07
CA THR A 2 16.82 18.93 -44.90
C THR A 2 15.66 18.87 -43.96
N THR A 3 15.04 17.70 -43.84
CA THR A 3 13.95 17.45 -42.88
C THR A 3 14.51 17.50 -41.48
N ALA A 4 14.18 18.54 -40.72
CA ALA A 4 14.49 18.64 -39.31
C ALA A 4 13.74 17.53 -38.57
N LEU A 5 14.50 16.62 -37.96
CA LEU A 5 14.03 15.68 -36.95
C LEU A 5 13.54 16.50 -35.74
N THR A 6 12.25 16.61 -35.57
CA THR A 6 11.62 17.14 -34.36
C THR A 6 12.06 16.30 -33.17
N SER A 7 12.86 16.90 -32.30
CA SER A 7 13.18 16.36 -30.99
C SER A 7 11.85 16.25 -30.22
N HIS A 8 11.31 15.04 -30.09
CA HIS A 8 10.24 14.81 -29.14
C HIS A 8 10.80 15.14 -27.74
N SER A 9 10.24 16.16 -27.14
CA SER A 9 10.53 16.54 -25.76
C SER A 9 10.29 15.32 -24.86
N ASN A 10 11.29 14.92 -24.09
CA ASN A 10 11.20 13.87 -23.05
C ASN A 10 10.35 14.31 -21.83
N GLN A 11 9.36 15.19 -22.04
CA GLN A 11 8.44 15.55 -20.97
C GLN A 11 7.44 14.41 -20.78
N LEU A 12 7.34 13.93 -19.54
CA LEU A 12 6.30 12.99 -19.14
C LEU A 12 4.93 13.64 -19.32
N PRO A 13 3.92 12.88 -19.78
CA PRO A 13 2.59 13.40 -20.02
C PRO A 13 1.96 13.93 -18.72
N ASP A 14 1.13 14.97 -18.80
CA ASP A 14 0.36 15.51 -17.67
C ASP A 14 -0.90 14.66 -17.36
N MET A 15 -0.77 13.35 -17.47
CA MET A 15 -1.80 12.38 -17.12
C MET A 15 -1.55 11.85 -15.71
N PRO A 16 -2.60 11.72 -14.87
CA PRO A 16 -2.47 11.09 -13.55
C PRO A 16 -1.91 9.67 -13.66
N GLY A 17 -1.09 9.30 -12.68
CA GLY A 17 -0.54 7.97 -12.55
C GLY A 17 -1.62 6.89 -12.36
N ILE A 18 -1.21 5.63 -12.42
CA ILE A 18 -2.07 4.50 -12.10
C ILE A 18 -2.29 4.40 -10.59
N ASN A 19 -3.50 4.02 -10.18
CA ASN A 19 -3.81 3.64 -8.81
C ASN A 19 -4.14 2.15 -8.77
N VAL A 20 -3.28 1.35 -8.15
CA VAL A 20 -3.39 -0.12 -8.10
C VAL A 20 -3.58 -0.60 -6.67
N LEU A 21 -4.64 -1.34 -6.43
CA LEU A 21 -4.80 -2.16 -5.24
C LEU A 21 -4.33 -3.58 -5.56
N LEU A 22 -3.22 -3.99 -4.97
CA LEU A 22 -2.70 -5.35 -5.08
C LEU A 22 -3.00 -6.10 -3.79
N MET A 23 -4.02 -6.95 -3.80
CA MET A 23 -4.48 -7.65 -2.60
C MET A 23 -4.35 -9.16 -2.73
N GLY A 24 -4.18 -9.86 -1.61
CA GLY A 24 -4.09 -11.32 -1.58
C GLY A 24 -3.54 -11.86 -0.28
N PRO A 25 -3.55 -13.18 -0.10
CA PRO A 25 -3.00 -13.85 1.09
C PRO A 25 -1.51 -13.54 1.30
N ALA A 26 -0.99 -13.83 2.48
CA ALA A 26 0.45 -13.79 2.74
C ALA A 26 1.19 -14.79 1.83
N GLY A 27 2.42 -14.46 1.43
CA GLY A 27 3.26 -15.32 0.58
C GLY A 27 2.84 -15.42 -0.89
N THR A 28 1.95 -14.53 -1.36
CA THR A 28 1.52 -14.48 -2.77
C THR A 28 2.36 -13.54 -3.64
N GLY A 29 3.50 -13.06 -3.14
CA GLY A 29 4.49 -12.31 -3.92
C GLY A 29 4.16 -10.83 -4.12
N LYS A 30 3.21 -10.25 -3.38
CA LYS A 30 2.85 -8.82 -3.51
C LYS A 30 4.05 -7.88 -3.45
N THR A 31 4.79 -7.92 -2.34
CA THR A 31 5.96 -7.05 -2.13
C THR A 31 7.08 -7.33 -3.13
N HIS A 32 7.32 -8.63 -3.41
CA HIS A 32 8.32 -9.05 -4.40
C HIS A 32 8.03 -8.47 -5.80
N SER A 33 6.77 -8.46 -6.23
CA SER A 33 6.39 -7.96 -7.56
C SER A 33 6.62 -6.44 -7.74
N ILE A 34 6.79 -5.68 -6.67
CA ILE A 34 7.17 -4.25 -6.77
C ILE A 34 8.53 -4.09 -7.48
N GLY A 35 9.44 -5.06 -7.35
CA GLY A 35 10.69 -5.06 -8.08
C GLY A 35 10.50 -4.97 -9.59
N THR A 36 9.45 -5.57 -10.15
CA THR A 36 9.14 -5.48 -11.59
C THR A 36 8.74 -4.05 -12.00
N ALA A 37 8.11 -3.28 -11.11
CA ALA A 37 7.79 -1.88 -11.38
C ALA A 37 9.05 -1.01 -11.43
N VAL A 38 10.02 -1.30 -10.55
CA VAL A 38 11.32 -0.60 -10.52
C VAL A 38 12.10 -0.87 -11.79
N ASP A 39 12.23 -2.15 -12.20
CA ASP A 39 12.95 -2.53 -13.42
C ASP A 39 12.25 -1.97 -14.67
N ALA A 40 10.93 -2.06 -14.75
CA ALA A 40 10.15 -1.47 -15.84
C ALA A 40 10.27 0.06 -15.88
N GLY A 41 10.42 0.72 -14.74
CA GLY A 41 10.67 2.15 -14.65
C GLY A 41 11.95 2.56 -15.37
N VAL A 42 13.02 1.80 -15.20
CA VAL A 42 14.29 2.04 -15.92
C VAL A 42 14.14 1.77 -17.43
N GLU A 43 13.49 0.66 -17.79
CA GLU A 43 13.35 0.23 -19.18
C GLU A 43 12.47 1.16 -20.01
N LEU A 44 11.30 1.56 -19.47
CA LEU A 44 10.26 2.28 -20.22
C LEU A 44 10.43 3.80 -20.22
N PHE A 45 11.03 4.35 -19.16
CA PHE A 45 11.17 5.80 -18.97
C PHE A 45 12.59 6.31 -19.32
N GLY A 46 13.54 5.42 -19.58
CA GLY A 46 14.88 5.77 -20.03
C GLY A 46 15.64 6.65 -19.03
N ASN A 47 16.25 7.73 -19.50
CA ASN A 47 17.05 8.65 -18.67
C ASN A 47 16.23 9.39 -17.60
N SER A 48 14.90 9.44 -17.76
CA SER A 48 13.95 9.95 -16.76
C SER A 48 13.31 8.78 -16.03
N SER A 49 14.13 7.91 -15.44
CA SER A 49 13.67 6.69 -14.78
C SER A 49 12.52 6.97 -13.79
N LEU A 50 11.49 6.12 -13.81
CA LEU A 50 10.45 6.17 -12.80
C LEU A 50 11.09 5.91 -11.43
N GLU A 51 10.98 6.85 -10.51
CA GLU A 51 11.43 6.69 -9.13
C GLU A 51 10.33 6.01 -8.31
N VAL A 52 10.67 4.93 -7.62
CA VAL A 52 9.73 4.15 -6.80
C VAL A 52 10.03 4.39 -5.32
N PHE A 53 9.02 4.79 -4.57
CA PHE A 53 9.10 5.12 -3.15
C PHE A 53 8.27 4.13 -2.34
N TYR A 54 8.95 3.27 -1.61
CA TYR A 54 8.34 2.22 -0.81
C TYR A 54 8.21 2.67 0.65
N LEU A 55 6.99 2.81 1.13
CA LEU A 55 6.65 3.07 2.52
C LEU A 55 6.27 1.75 3.19
N GLY A 56 7.20 1.19 3.98
CA GLY A 56 7.02 -0.07 4.69
C GLY A 56 6.35 0.15 6.05
N LEU A 57 5.14 -0.36 6.21
CA LEU A 57 4.38 -0.36 7.46
C LEU A 57 4.28 -1.76 8.08
N GLU A 58 4.78 -2.76 7.36
CA GLU A 58 4.85 -4.17 7.71
C GLU A 58 6.23 -4.74 7.34
N PRO A 59 6.62 -5.88 7.91
CA PRO A 59 7.85 -6.56 7.49
C PRO A 59 7.75 -7.03 6.03
N GLY A 60 8.41 -6.34 5.12
CA GLY A 60 8.33 -6.63 3.67
C GLY A 60 9.58 -6.19 2.90
N LEU A 61 10.36 -5.27 3.45
CA LEU A 61 11.53 -4.70 2.77
C LEU A 61 12.57 -5.76 2.36
N GLU A 62 12.73 -6.82 3.15
CA GLU A 62 13.62 -7.94 2.81
C GLU A 62 13.15 -8.65 1.53
N SER A 63 11.85 -8.93 1.40
CA SER A 63 11.26 -9.53 0.20
C SER A 63 11.42 -8.65 -1.03
N LEU A 64 11.33 -7.33 -0.86
CA LEU A 64 11.57 -6.37 -1.95
C LEU A 64 13.03 -6.38 -2.37
N LYS A 65 13.97 -6.30 -1.43
CA LYS A 65 15.41 -6.38 -1.72
C LYS A 65 15.80 -7.73 -2.33
N GLY A 66 15.20 -8.82 -1.86
CA GLY A 66 15.40 -10.18 -2.34
C GLY A 66 15.11 -10.34 -3.83
N TYR A 67 14.23 -9.53 -4.40
CA TYR A 67 13.94 -9.53 -5.84
C TYR A 67 15.22 -9.39 -6.69
N TRP A 68 16.15 -8.55 -6.28
CA TRP A 68 17.45 -8.38 -6.97
C TRP A 68 18.56 -9.22 -6.36
N THR A 69 18.68 -9.23 -5.03
CA THR A 69 19.82 -9.88 -4.35
C THR A 69 19.83 -11.39 -4.53
N ASP A 70 18.68 -12.06 -4.54
CA ASP A 70 18.57 -13.50 -4.79
C ASP A 70 18.90 -13.86 -6.25
N ALA A 71 18.74 -12.89 -7.16
CA ALA A 71 19.17 -13.01 -8.55
C ALA A 71 20.62 -12.59 -8.78
N GLY A 72 21.37 -12.25 -7.72
CA GLY A 72 22.76 -11.77 -7.81
C GLY A 72 22.91 -10.39 -8.45
N LYS A 73 21.83 -9.59 -8.47
CA LYS A 73 21.81 -8.25 -9.07
C LYS A 73 21.96 -7.15 -8.00
N PRO A 74 22.56 -6.01 -8.31
CA PRO A 74 22.54 -4.88 -7.41
C PRO A 74 21.12 -4.28 -7.32
N ILE A 75 20.79 -3.71 -6.17
CA ILE A 75 19.55 -2.96 -6.01
C ILE A 75 19.65 -1.66 -6.82
N PRO A 76 18.72 -1.37 -7.74
CA PRO A 76 18.75 -0.18 -8.58
C PRO A 76 18.74 1.14 -7.80
N PRO A 77 19.28 2.24 -8.35
CA PRO A 77 19.28 3.53 -7.67
C PRO A 77 17.90 4.19 -7.56
N ASN A 78 16.97 3.87 -8.47
CA ASN A 78 15.63 4.46 -8.56
C ASN A 78 14.59 3.84 -7.61
N ILE A 79 15.01 3.04 -6.63
CA ILE A 79 14.17 2.59 -5.51
C ILE A 79 14.60 3.25 -4.20
N HIS A 80 13.66 3.90 -3.55
CA HIS A 80 13.79 4.55 -2.25
C HIS A 80 12.85 3.86 -1.27
N TRP A 81 13.22 3.79 0.00
CA TRP A 81 12.37 3.21 1.02
C TRP A 81 12.43 3.94 2.33
N HIS A 82 11.30 3.93 3.01
CA HIS A 82 11.20 4.34 4.41
C HIS A 82 10.36 3.33 5.18
N SER A 83 10.88 2.89 6.35
CA SER A 83 10.21 1.88 7.17
C SER A 83 9.76 2.49 8.49
N ILE A 84 8.44 2.55 8.69
CA ILE A 84 7.83 3.05 9.92
C ILE A 84 7.45 1.86 10.79
N LYS A 85 8.23 1.64 11.84
CA LYS A 85 8.00 0.57 12.81
C LYS A 85 6.88 0.95 13.78
N ALA A 86 6.16 -0.07 14.27
CA ALA A 86 5.30 0.12 15.43
C ALA A 86 6.13 0.59 16.64
N PRO A 87 5.54 1.34 17.59
CA PRO A 87 6.22 1.72 18.81
C PRO A 87 6.80 0.48 19.51
N ASP A 88 8.02 0.61 19.98
CA ASP A 88 8.65 -0.44 20.78
C ASP A 88 7.99 -0.47 22.16
N ILE A 89 7.16 -1.48 22.38
CA ILE A 89 6.55 -1.77 23.69
C ILE A 89 7.37 -2.89 24.31
N GLY A 90 8.16 -2.55 25.34
CA GLY A 90 8.99 -3.52 26.05
C GLY A 90 8.14 -4.62 26.71
N PHE A 91 8.72 -5.82 26.88
CA PHE A 91 8.03 -6.91 27.59
C PHE A 91 7.60 -6.52 29.00
N ALA A 92 8.33 -5.65 29.69
CA ALA A 92 7.94 -5.13 31.01
C ALA A 92 6.60 -4.38 30.96
N ASP A 93 6.45 -3.46 30.01
CA ASP A 93 5.19 -2.73 29.79
C ASP A 93 4.02 -3.69 29.44
N MET A 94 4.31 -4.75 28.66
CA MET A 94 3.31 -5.78 28.33
C MET A 94 2.89 -6.60 29.56
N ILE A 95 3.83 -6.95 30.43
CA ILE A 95 3.56 -7.68 31.69
C ILE A 95 2.70 -6.80 32.59
N ASP A 96 3.03 -5.53 32.76
CA ASP A 96 2.26 -4.62 33.61
C ASP A 96 0.84 -4.41 33.09
N ALA A 97 0.68 -4.26 31.76
CA ALA A 97 -0.64 -4.20 31.12
C ALA A 97 -1.44 -5.49 31.33
N ALA A 98 -0.81 -6.66 31.20
CA ALA A 98 -1.45 -7.95 31.42
C ALA A 98 -1.88 -8.15 32.88
N LYS A 99 -1.04 -7.78 33.84
CA LYS A 99 -1.38 -7.81 35.28
C LYS A 99 -2.58 -6.92 35.59
N MET A 100 -2.60 -5.70 35.03
CA MET A 100 -3.70 -4.76 35.19
C MET A 100 -5.02 -5.35 34.64
N ILE A 101 -4.99 -5.92 33.44
CA ILE A 101 -6.16 -6.57 32.83
C ILE A 101 -6.64 -7.75 33.69
N ASN A 102 -5.73 -8.53 34.27
CA ASN A 102 -6.05 -9.69 35.08
C ASN A 102 -6.65 -9.35 36.46
N THR A 103 -6.41 -8.13 36.96
CA THR A 103 -6.85 -7.71 38.30
C THR A 103 -8.12 -6.87 38.31
N LEU A 104 -8.48 -6.26 37.19
CA LEU A 104 -9.63 -5.35 37.10
C LEU A 104 -10.84 -6.00 36.48
N SER A 105 -12.05 -5.59 36.94
CA SER A 105 -13.31 -5.98 36.27
C SER A 105 -13.42 -5.35 34.88
N LEU A 106 -14.22 -5.95 34.00
CA LEU A 106 -14.47 -5.41 32.66
C LEU A 106 -15.00 -3.97 32.68
N ASP A 107 -15.91 -3.68 33.67
CA ASP A 107 -16.47 -2.33 33.85
C ASP A 107 -15.39 -1.30 34.25
N SER A 108 -14.44 -1.72 35.09
CA SER A 108 -13.30 -0.87 35.47
C SER A 108 -12.38 -0.62 34.29
N LEU A 109 -12.09 -1.66 33.50
CA LEU A 109 -11.27 -1.54 32.28
C LEU A 109 -11.95 -0.64 31.24
N ALA A 110 -13.27 -0.73 31.07
CA ALA A 110 -14.02 0.09 30.11
C ALA A 110 -14.04 1.59 30.48
N LYS A 111 -13.95 1.91 31.78
CA LYS A 111 -13.87 3.29 32.28
C LYS A 111 -12.48 3.90 32.23
N MET A 112 -11.45 3.11 31.96
CA MET A 112 -10.09 3.61 31.85
C MET A 112 -9.93 4.47 30.61
N GLN A 113 -9.53 5.72 30.82
CA GLN A 113 -9.11 6.61 29.74
C GLN A 113 -7.60 6.49 29.55
N ASP A 114 -7.16 6.45 28.29
CA ASP A 114 -5.73 6.42 28.03
C ASP A 114 -5.12 7.81 28.15
N ALA A 115 -4.16 7.92 29.07
CA ALA A 115 -3.38 9.13 29.28
C ALA A 115 -2.09 9.18 28.39
N LYS A 116 -1.75 8.10 27.68
CA LYS A 116 -0.46 7.95 26.99
C LYS A 116 -0.57 7.82 25.46
N ARG A 117 -1.49 8.56 24.84
CA ARG A 117 -1.66 8.56 23.36
C ARG A 117 -0.39 8.97 22.61
N SER A 118 0.47 9.77 23.20
CA SER A 118 1.74 10.21 22.59
C SER A 118 2.70 9.07 22.24
N LYS A 119 2.60 7.92 22.92
CA LYS A 119 3.36 6.71 22.55
C LYS A 119 2.87 6.04 21.25
N HIS A 120 1.66 6.37 20.78
CA HIS A 120 1.01 5.77 19.61
C HIS A 120 1.02 6.73 18.42
N ASN A 121 2.19 7.23 18.06
CA ASN A 121 2.40 8.25 17.03
C ASN A 121 2.70 7.69 15.62
N GLN A 122 2.64 6.37 15.43
CA GLN A 122 2.97 5.74 14.14
C GLN A 122 2.14 6.33 12.98
N PHE A 123 0.86 6.62 13.19
CA PHE A 123 0.02 7.22 12.16
C PHE A 123 0.46 8.66 11.81
N ILE A 124 0.89 9.41 12.82
CA ILE A 124 1.47 10.75 12.61
C ILE A 124 2.75 10.64 11.80
N ALA A 125 3.64 9.69 12.13
CA ALA A 125 4.86 9.44 11.36
C ALA A 125 4.57 9.06 9.89
N ILE A 126 3.48 8.33 9.62
CA ILE A 126 3.03 8.05 8.25
C ILE A 126 2.66 9.36 7.53
N LEU A 127 1.89 10.25 8.18
CA LEU A 127 1.51 11.55 7.60
C LEU A 127 2.74 12.44 7.37
N GLU A 128 3.69 12.46 8.30
CA GLU A 128 4.95 13.20 8.16
C GLU A 128 5.79 12.67 6.99
N ALA A 129 5.88 11.35 6.83
CA ALA A 129 6.54 10.73 5.69
C ALA A 129 5.85 11.07 4.35
N LEU A 130 4.53 11.12 4.30
CA LEU A 130 3.78 11.54 3.12
C LEU A 130 3.92 13.04 2.84
N ALA A 131 4.10 13.86 3.87
CA ALA A 131 4.33 15.30 3.75
C ALA A 131 5.77 15.66 3.32
N ASN A 132 6.75 14.80 3.59
CA ASN A 132 8.14 14.97 3.14
C ASN A 132 8.86 13.62 3.21
N PHE A 133 8.76 12.84 2.12
CA PHE A 133 9.23 11.45 2.07
C PHE A 133 10.73 11.35 2.34
N PRO A 134 11.16 10.67 3.43
CA PRO A 134 12.57 10.42 3.70
C PRO A 134 13.00 9.08 3.09
N ASP A 135 14.23 9.00 2.59
CA ASP A 135 14.83 7.76 2.14
C ASP A 135 15.80 7.22 3.20
N ASP A 136 15.52 6.05 3.77
CA ASP A 136 16.38 5.38 4.75
C ASP A 136 17.72 4.91 4.14
N ARG A 137 17.81 4.85 2.81
CA ARG A 137 19.02 4.43 2.10
C ARG A 137 20.06 5.54 2.01
N THR A 138 19.61 6.76 1.71
CA THR A 138 20.50 7.90 1.43
C THR A 138 20.39 9.01 2.47
N GLY A 139 19.31 9.04 3.27
CA GLY A 139 18.97 10.13 4.16
C GLY A 139 18.38 11.36 3.45
N GLU A 140 18.18 11.27 2.14
CA GLU A 140 17.60 12.32 1.33
C GLU A 140 16.09 12.47 1.59
N LYS A 141 15.54 13.66 1.29
CA LYS A 141 14.11 13.96 1.39
C LYS A 141 13.57 14.40 0.05
N PHE A 142 12.45 13.82 -0.35
CA PHE A 142 11.87 13.95 -1.68
C PHE A 142 10.61 14.83 -1.75
N GLY A 143 10.34 15.59 -0.68
CA GLY A 143 9.18 16.48 -0.62
C GLY A 143 7.84 15.77 -0.39
N ALA A 144 6.77 16.52 -0.55
CA ALA A 144 5.42 16.04 -0.28
C ALA A 144 4.87 15.20 -1.46
N VAL A 145 4.29 14.04 -1.16
CA VAL A 145 3.76 13.09 -2.15
C VAL A 145 2.70 13.74 -3.07
N ASN A 146 1.89 14.64 -2.53
CA ASN A 146 0.87 15.34 -3.32
C ASN A 146 1.43 16.37 -4.34
N THR A 147 2.74 16.62 -4.32
CA THR A 147 3.42 17.46 -5.32
C THR A 147 4.14 16.64 -6.39
N TRP A 148 4.14 15.32 -6.27
CA TRP A 148 4.82 14.43 -7.19
C TRP A 148 4.08 14.27 -8.51
N GLY A 149 4.83 14.17 -9.61
CA GLY A 149 4.32 13.87 -10.95
C GLY A 149 4.27 12.37 -11.26
N SER A 150 3.95 12.04 -12.50
CA SER A 150 3.89 10.67 -13.00
C SER A 150 5.28 10.03 -13.24
N ASP A 151 6.36 10.75 -12.95
CA ASP A 151 7.74 10.26 -12.84
C ASP A 151 8.01 9.54 -11.51
N ARG A 152 7.05 9.52 -10.60
CA ARG A 152 7.17 8.92 -9.28
C ARG A 152 6.05 7.94 -8.98
N MET A 153 6.39 6.92 -8.22
CA MET A 153 5.46 5.89 -7.76
C MET A 153 5.55 5.74 -6.25
N LEU A 154 4.43 5.95 -5.56
CA LEU A 154 4.31 5.63 -4.14
C LEU A 154 3.81 4.19 -4.00
N VAL A 155 4.47 3.41 -3.15
CA VAL A 155 4.02 2.08 -2.71
C VAL A 155 3.81 2.10 -1.20
N ILE A 156 2.63 1.75 -0.72
CA ILE A 156 2.36 1.56 0.72
C ILE A 156 2.23 0.06 0.99
N ASP A 157 3.17 -0.48 1.75
CA ASP A 157 3.18 -1.88 2.19
C ASP A 157 3.06 -1.93 3.73
N GLY A 158 1.88 -2.07 4.33
CA GLY A 158 0.64 -2.55 3.76
C GLY A 158 -0.57 -1.97 4.51
N MET A 159 -1.74 -2.30 4.00
CA MET A 159 -3.03 -1.84 4.55
C MET A 159 -3.23 -2.21 6.02
N ALA A 160 -2.78 -3.39 6.46
CA ALA A 160 -2.91 -3.81 7.85
C ALA A 160 -2.05 -2.96 8.80
N GLY A 161 -0.86 -2.53 8.38
CA GLY A 161 -0.02 -1.58 9.12
C GLY A 161 -0.69 -0.21 9.26
N LEU A 162 -1.26 0.31 8.17
CA LEU A 162 -2.00 1.57 8.16
C LEU A 162 -3.22 1.51 9.10
N ASN A 163 -3.97 0.43 9.06
CA ASN A 163 -5.12 0.17 9.93
C ASN A 163 -4.72 0.15 11.41
N ARG A 164 -3.65 -0.60 11.75
CA ARG A 164 -3.15 -0.69 13.13
C ARG A 164 -2.68 0.67 13.64
N ALA A 165 -1.94 1.42 12.83
CA ALA A 165 -1.44 2.73 13.20
C ALA A 165 -2.57 3.72 13.47
N SER A 166 -3.61 3.76 12.61
CA SER A 166 -4.77 4.61 12.79
C SER A 166 -5.56 4.26 14.05
N LEU A 167 -5.83 2.97 14.27
CA LEU A 167 -6.54 2.52 15.46
C LEU A 167 -5.74 2.82 16.74
N ALA A 168 -4.44 2.56 16.75
CA ALA A 168 -3.57 2.82 17.88
C ALA A 168 -3.52 4.32 18.23
N MET A 169 -3.50 5.21 17.25
CA MET A 169 -3.57 6.66 17.47
C MET A 169 -4.87 7.06 18.18
N VAL A 170 -6.00 6.46 17.79
CA VAL A 170 -7.32 6.80 18.36
C VAL A 170 -7.49 6.21 19.75
N VAL A 171 -7.12 4.96 19.92
CA VAL A 171 -7.34 4.18 21.16
C VAL A 171 -6.25 4.44 22.19
N GLY A 172 -5.00 4.59 21.78
CA GLY A 172 -3.85 4.62 22.68
C GLY A 172 -3.69 3.30 23.45
N GLY A 173 -3.39 3.39 24.74
CA GLY A 173 -3.31 2.24 25.64
C GLY A 173 -4.65 1.81 26.27
N LYS A 174 -5.78 2.35 25.84
CA LYS A 174 -7.12 2.01 26.35
C LYS A 174 -7.43 0.53 26.13
N PRO A 175 -7.68 -0.23 27.20
CA PRO A 175 -7.82 -1.69 27.10
C PRO A 175 -9.12 -2.12 26.38
N VAL A 176 -10.19 -1.36 26.55
CA VAL A 176 -11.51 -1.65 25.91
C VAL A 176 -11.79 -0.61 24.83
N LYS A 177 -11.99 -1.06 23.61
CA LYS A 177 -12.27 -0.23 22.43
C LYS A 177 -13.79 -0.04 22.30
N SER A 178 -14.24 1.17 22.00
CA SER A 178 -15.63 1.49 21.68
C SER A 178 -15.89 1.44 20.18
N GLN A 179 -17.14 1.36 19.77
CA GLN A 179 -17.50 1.39 18.35
C GLN A 179 -17.12 2.72 17.68
N SER A 180 -17.18 3.83 18.42
CA SER A 180 -16.75 5.14 17.93
C SER A 180 -15.24 5.19 17.65
N ASP A 181 -14.41 4.49 18.43
CA ASP A 181 -12.96 4.43 18.18
C ASP A 181 -12.67 3.80 16.82
N TRP A 182 -13.39 2.75 16.46
CA TRP A 182 -13.28 2.10 15.16
C TRP A 182 -13.72 3.02 14.01
N GLY A 183 -14.84 3.74 14.20
CA GLY A 183 -15.37 4.67 13.20
C GLY A 183 -14.38 5.80 12.90
N ILE A 184 -13.80 6.41 13.93
CA ILE A 184 -12.81 7.48 13.79
C ILE A 184 -11.55 6.93 13.08
N ALA A 185 -11.05 5.77 13.47
CA ALA A 185 -9.88 5.18 12.86
C ALA A 185 -10.09 4.83 11.38
N GLN A 186 -11.26 4.28 11.01
CA GLN A 186 -11.63 4.01 9.61
C GLN A 186 -11.69 5.30 8.78
N ASP A 187 -12.28 6.36 9.30
CA ASP A 187 -12.38 7.65 8.63
C ASP A 187 -10.98 8.25 8.32
N GLN A 188 -10.02 8.12 9.24
CA GLN A 188 -8.65 8.58 9.00
C GLN A 188 -7.96 7.79 7.87
N VAL A 189 -8.15 6.46 7.83
CA VAL A 189 -7.62 5.62 6.75
C VAL A 189 -8.27 5.96 5.42
N GLU A 190 -9.60 6.11 5.39
CA GLU A 190 -10.34 6.50 4.19
C GLU A 190 -9.86 7.85 3.65
N LYS A 191 -9.64 8.85 4.52
CA LYS A 191 -9.14 10.18 4.14
C LYS A 191 -7.76 10.14 3.48
N ILE A 192 -6.82 9.38 4.05
CA ILE A 192 -5.48 9.24 3.43
C ILE A 192 -5.59 8.61 2.04
N LEU A 193 -6.31 7.51 1.91
CA LEU A 193 -6.43 6.79 0.65
C LEU A 193 -7.11 7.66 -0.42
N ARG A 194 -8.19 8.36 -0.08
CA ARG A 194 -8.84 9.31 -1.00
C ARG A 194 -7.87 10.39 -1.43
N LYS A 195 -7.18 11.02 -0.48
CA LYS A 195 -6.22 12.09 -0.80
C LYS A 195 -5.14 11.61 -1.76
N ILE A 196 -4.60 10.40 -1.58
CA ILE A 196 -3.58 9.88 -2.49
C ILE A 196 -4.20 9.55 -3.86
N CYS A 197 -5.34 8.86 -3.89
CA CYS A 197 -5.96 8.42 -5.14
C CYS A 197 -6.59 9.55 -5.98
N GLU A 198 -7.07 10.62 -5.33
CA GLU A 198 -7.84 11.69 -5.99
C GLU A 198 -6.98 12.93 -6.27
N ASP A 199 -6.05 13.29 -5.35
CA ASP A 199 -5.32 14.55 -5.43
C ASP A 199 -3.88 14.39 -5.94
N CYS A 200 -3.27 13.18 -5.87
CA CYS A 200 -1.89 12.99 -6.29
C CYS A 200 -1.81 12.60 -7.77
N LYS A 201 -0.82 13.14 -8.49
CA LYS A 201 -0.53 12.78 -9.89
C LYS A 201 0.45 11.62 -10.02
N CYS A 202 1.14 11.24 -8.97
CA CYS A 202 2.07 10.10 -8.98
C CYS A 202 1.33 8.77 -9.14
N HIS A 203 2.05 7.73 -9.56
CA HIS A 203 1.52 6.37 -9.48
C HIS A 203 1.38 5.95 -8.03
N PHE A 204 0.35 5.16 -7.72
CA PHE A 204 0.11 4.66 -6.38
C PHE A 204 -0.18 3.16 -6.37
N ILE A 205 0.51 2.40 -5.53
CA ILE A 205 0.26 0.99 -5.28
C ILE A 205 0.01 0.79 -3.78
N LEU A 206 -1.15 0.23 -3.44
CA LEU A 206 -1.45 -0.21 -2.09
C LEU A 206 -1.39 -1.74 -2.02
N LEU A 207 -0.59 -2.28 -1.11
CA LEU A 207 -0.55 -3.71 -0.82
C LEU A 207 -1.47 -4.03 0.35
N GLY A 208 -2.31 -5.06 0.19
CA GLY A 208 -3.26 -5.46 1.23
C GLY A 208 -3.43 -6.97 1.36
N HIS A 209 -3.70 -7.43 2.58
CA HIS A 209 -4.17 -8.78 2.82
C HIS A 209 -5.66 -8.90 2.53
N VAL A 210 -6.15 -10.11 2.32
CA VAL A 210 -7.56 -10.39 2.08
C VAL A 210 -8.18 -11.15 3.24
N GLU A 211 -9.47 -10.91 3.42
CA GLU A 211 -10.37 -11.70 4.27
C GLU A 211 -11.41 -12.37 3.39
N ARG A 212 -11.93 -13.50 3.87
CA ARG A 212 -13.00 -14.25 3.22
C ARG A 212 -14.24 -14.21 4.11
N GLU A 213 -15.33 -13.73 3.58
CA GLU A 213 -16.62 -13.76 4.24
C GLU A 213 -17.56 -14.71 3.51
N THR A 214 -18.29 -15.51 4.28
CA THR A 214 -19.36 -16.35 3.73
C THR A 214 -20.63 -15.52 3.63
N ASP A 215 -21.22 -15.43 2.44
CA ASP A 215 -22.54 -14.85 2.26
C ASP A 215 -23.58 -15.84 2.81
N GLN A 216 -24.20 -15.46 3.91
CA GLN A 216 -25.19 -16.32 4.60
C GLN A 216 -26.53 -16.37 3.87
N ILE A 217 -26.80 -15.46 2.95
CA ILE A 217 -28.07 -15.34 2.24
C ILE A 217 -28.02 -16.05 0.88
N LEU A 218 -26.99 -15.71 0.10
CA LEU A 218 -26.88 -16.25 -1.27
C LEU A 218 -26.00 -17.50 -1.36
N GLY A 219 -25.31 -17.83 -0.27
CA GLY A 219 -24.27 -18.87 -0.27
C GLY A 219 -23.08 -18.45 -1.13
N GLY A 220 -21.88 -18.74 -0.69
CA GLY A 220 -20.66 -18.38 -1.41
C GLY A 220 -19.65 -17.65 -0.54
N VAL A 221 -18.47 -17.44 -1.09
CA VAL A 221 -17.39 -16.75 -0.38
C VAL A 221 -17.09 -15.46 -1.11
N LYS A 222 -17.16 -14.34 -0.40
CA LYS A 222 -16.67 -13.04 -0.88
C LYS A 222 -15.27 -12.79 -0.37
N ILE A 223 -14.35 -12.44 -1.28
CA ILE A 223 -12.98 -12.07 -0.97
C ILE A 223 -12.90 -10.54 -0.95
N MET A 224 -12.50 -9.98 0.19
CA MET A 224 -12.38 -8.54 0.37
C MET A 224 -11.00 -8.19 0.94
N ILE A 225 -10.58 -6.96 0.72
CA ILE A 225 -9.39 -6.44 1.40
C ILE A 225 -9.63 -6.39 2.91
N SER A 226 -8.64 -6.85 3.70
CA SER A 226 -8.70 -6.77 5.16
C SER A 226 -8.58 -5.33 5.64
N THR A 227 -9.59 -4.86 6.38
CA THR A 227 -9.66 -3.49 6.89
C THR A 227 -10.03 -3.45 8.37
N LEU A 228 -10.00 -2.25 8.96
CA LEU A 228 -10.60 -2.00 10.27
C LEU A 228 -12.14 -2.15 10.18
N GLY A 229 -12.65 -3.32 10.55
CA GLY A 229 -14.08 -3.60 10.49
C GLY A 229 -14.64 -3.63 9.07
N LYS A 230 -15.93 -3.96 8.96
CA LYS A 230 -16.56 -4.32 7.68
C LYS A 230 -16.97 -3.13 6.80
N ALA A 231 -17.13 -1.94 7.37
CA ALA A 231 -17.70 -0.80 6.64
C ALA A 231 -16.74 -0.17 5.61
N LEU A 232 -15.41 -0.29 5.82
CA LEU A 232 -14.40 0.29 4.95
C LEU A 232 -14.05 -0.62 3.76
N ALA A 233 -14.06 -1.95 3.94
CA ALA A 233 -13.65 -2.92 2.94
C ALA A 233 -14.33 -2.75 1.56
N PRO A 234 -15.67 -2.57 1.45
CA PRO A 234 -16.33 -2.41 0.15
C PRO A 234 -16.04 -1.06 -0.51
N LYS A 235 -15.59 -0.04 0.23
CA LYS A 235 -15.28 1.29 -0.31
C LYS A 235 -13.90 1.36 -0.96
N ILE A 236 -12.94 0.56 -0.49
CA ILE A 236 -11.54 0.62 -0.94
C ILE A 236 -11.40 0.32 -2.44
N PRO A 237 -11.95 -0.77 -3.00
CA PRO A 237 -11.81 -1.07 -4.43
C PRO A 237 -12.30 0.05 -5.34
N ALA A 238 -13.30 0.84 -4.90
CA ALA A 238 -13.85 1.94 -5.69
C ALA A 238 -12.84 3.07 -5.96
N MET A 239 -11.87 3.28 -5.06
CA MET A 239 -10.87 4.36 -5.16
C MET A 239 -9.77 4.06 -6.19
N PHE A 240 -9.55 2.80 -6.56
CA PHE A 240 -8.44 2.38 -7.41
C PHE A 240 -8.87 2.19 -8.87
N SER A 241 -7.95 2.39 -9.81
CA SER A 241 -8.16 2.12 -11.23
C SER A 241 -8.05 0.63 -11.56
N ASP A 242 -7.16 -0.05 -10.87
CA ASP A 242 -6.91 -1.48 -11.00
C ASP A 242 -6.97 -2.14 -9.61
N VAL A 243 -7.73 -3.23 -9.50
CA VAL A 243 -7.84 -4.06 -8.29
C VAL A 243 -7.50 -5.48 -8.70
N ILE A 244 -6.40 -5.99 -8.19
CA ILE A 244 -5.77 -7.23 -8.61
C ILE A 244 -5.68 -8.18 -7.42
N LEU A 245 -6.13 -9.43 -7.61
CA LEU A 245 -5.97 -10.50 -6.62
C LEU A 245 -4.68 -11.27 -6.90
N THR A 246 -3.76 -11.29 -5.96
CA THR A 246 -2.55 -12.12 -6.08
C THR A 246 -2.83 -13.53 -5.62
N VAL A 247 -2.43 -14.51 -6.44
CA VAL A 247 -2.69 -15.93 -6.22
C VAL A 247 -1.38 -16.71 -6.26
N ARG A 248 -1.26 -17.71 -5.40
CA ARG A 248 -0.19 -18.70 -5.45
C ARG A 248 -0.78 -20.11 -5.56
N GLN A 249 -0.36 -20.84 -6.56
CA GLN A 249 -0.70 -22.25 -6.76
C GLN A 249 0.59 -23.06 -6.85
N GLY A 250 0.93 -23.75 -5.78
CA GLY A 250 2.21 -24.45 -5.69
C GLY A 250 3.40 -23.49 -5.79
N THR A 251 4.17 -23.64 -6.85
CA THR A 251 5.34 -22.79 -7.17
C THR A 251 5.04 -21.65 -8.14
N LYS A 252 3.80 -21.54 -8.63
CA LYS A 252 3.39 -20.51 -9.58
C LYS A 252 2.69 -19.35 -8.86
N TRP A 253 3.12 -18.12 -9.14
CA TRP A 253 2.47 -16.87 -8.71
C TRP A 253 1.80 -16.22 -9.91
N THR A 254 0.56 -15.78 -9.72
CA THR A 254 -0.22 -15.10 -10.76
C THR A 254 -1.02 -13.93 -10.19
N TRP A 255 -1.43 -13.03 -11.07
CA TRP A 255 -2.41 -12.00 -10.79
C TRP A 255 -3.74 -12.36 -11.45
N ASP A 256 -4.77 -12.47 -10.63
CA ASP A 256 -6.14 -12.76 -11.07
C ASP A 256 -6.94 -11.44 -11.13
N THR A 257 -7.50 -11.15 -12.29
CA THR A 257 -8.36 -9.99 -12.56
C THR A 257 -9.77 -10.40 -12.97
N SER A 258 -10.09 -11.71 -12.92
CA SER A 258 -11.33 -12.31 -13.40
C SER A 258 -12.18 -12.97 -12.30
N ASN A 259 -11.66 -13.10 -11.08
CA ASN A 259 -12.32 -13.82 -9.99
C ASN A 259 -13.61 -13.13 -9.56
N SER A 260 -14.75 -13.81 -9.74
CA SER A 260 -16.07 -13.28 -9.41
C SER A 260 -16.39 -13.18 -7.91
N GLN A 261 -15.56 -13.80 -7.06
CA GLN A 261 -15.72 -13.72 -5.60
C GLN A 261 -15.10 -12.45 -5.00
N ALA A 262 -14.37 -11.66 -5.79
CA ALA A 262 -13.74 -10.42 -5.36
C ALA A 262 -14.17 -9.26 -6.25
N ASP A 263 -14.25 -8.06 -5.67
CA ASP A 263 -14.54 -6.83 -6.42
C ASP A 263 -13.27 -6.38 -7.20
N LEU A 264 -12.95 -7.12 -8.27
CA LEU A 264 -11.80 -6.87 -9.14
C LEU A 264 -12.18 -5.95 -10.29
N LYS A 265 -11.22 -5.18 -10.73
CA LYS A 265 -11.30 -4.38 -11.96
C LYS A 265 -9.91 -4.13 -12.53
N THR A 266 -9.82 -3.95 -13.83
CA THR A 266 -8.57 -3.61 -14.48
C THR A 266 -8.78 -2.70 -15.67
N ARG A 267 -7.94 -1.68 -15.80
CA ARG A 267 -7.80 -0.84 -17.01
C ARG A 267 -6.55 -1.22 -17.79
N ASN A 268 -5.57 -1.76 -17.09
CA ASN A 268 -4.21 -1.91 -17.61
C ASN A 268 -3.81 -3.35 -17.90
N LEU A 269 -4.54 -4.34 -17.39
CA LEU A 269 -4.31 -5.76 -17.64
C LEU A 269 -5.49 -6.41 -18.40
N PRO A 270 -5.30 -7.55 -19.05
CA PRO A 270 -6.39 -8.40 -19.51
C PRO A 270 -7.22 -8.92 -18.34
N ILE A 271 -8.50 -9.21 -18.57
CA ILE A 271 -9.34 -9.96 -17.63
C ILE A 271 -8.97 -11.44 -17.76
N ALA A 272 -8.17 -11.93 -16.84
CA ALA A 272 -7.66 -13.31 -16.82
C ALA A 272 -7.28 -13.73 -15.38
N ALA A 273 -7.25 -15.03 -15.11
CA ALA A 273 -6.89 -15.59 -13.81
C ALA A 273 -5.38 -15.82 -13.64
N ASP A 274 -4.62 -15.70 -14.71
CA ASP A 274 -3.21 -16.14 -14.78
C ASP A 274 -2.26 -15.07 -15.35
N ASN A 275 -2.59 -13.80 -15.21
CA ASN A 275 -1.67 -12.73 -15.58
C ASN A 275 -0.34 -12.91 -14.81
N PRO A 276 0.81 -12.68 -15.46
CA PRO A 276 2.09 -12.70 -14.77
C PRO A 276 2.14 -11.59 -13.70
N PRO A 277 2.81 -11.82 -12.56
CA PRO A 277 2.94 -10.82 -11.49
C PRO A 277 4.00 -9.76 -11.85
N ASP A 278 3.71 -8.95 -12.87
CA ASP A 278 4.62 -8.02 -13.51
C ASP A 278 3.93 -6.67 -13.80
N PHE A 279 4.54 -5.58 -13.35
CA PHE A 279 4.06 -4.22 -13.58
C PHE A 279 4.45 -3.64 -14.95
N ALA A 280 5.40 -4.26 -15.68
CA ALA A 280 5.81 -3.74 -16.98
C ALA A 280 4.65 -3.61 -17.98
N PRO A 281 3.74 -4.59 -18.15
CA PRO A 281 2.56 -4.45 -19.02
C PRO A 281 1.62 -3.32 -18.57
N VAL A 282 1.47 -3.14 -17.24
CA VAL A 282 0.61 -2.10 -16.66
C VAL A 282 1.14 -0.71 -16.99
N LEU A 283 2.43 -0.47 -16.73
CA LEU A 283 3.10 0.80 -17.00
C LEU A 283 3.19 1.08 -18.51
N LYS A 284 3.49 0.06 -19.33
CA LYS A 284 3.54 0.18 -20.79
C LYS A 284 2.21 0.63 -21.37
N LYS A 285 1.10 0.05 -20.91
CA LYS A 285 -0.24 0.41 -21.37
C LYS A 285 -0.66 1.82 -20.92
N TRP A 286 -0.29 2.19 -19.68
CA TRP A 286 -0.49 3.56 -19.20
C TRP A 286 0.30 4.56 -20.04
N LEU A 287 1.59 4.31 -20.27
CA LEU A 287 2.47 5.18 -21.04
C LEU A 287 2.00 5.35 -22.50
N ALA A 288 1.48 4.28 -23.11
CA ALA A 288 0.93 4.34 -24.47
C ALA A 288 -0.30 5.27 -24.57
N ARG A 289 -1.17 5.27 -23.55
CA ARG A 289 -2.31 6.22 -23.49
C ARG A 289 -1.83 7.64 -23.25
N ALA A 290 -0.93 7.83 -22.31
CA ALA A 290 -0.42 9.12 -21.96
C ALA A 290 0.33 9.83 -23.11
N ARG A 291 0.86 9.08 -24.08
CA ARG A 291 1.50 9.61 -25.29
C ARG A 291 0.50 9.80 -26.44
N ALA A 292 -0.72 9.32 -26.32
CA ALA A 292 -1.76 9.45 -27.35
C ALA A 292 -2.64 10.71 -27.19
N GLU A 293 -2.51 11.40 -26.04
CA GLU A 293 -3.09 12.73 -25.79
C GLU A 293 -2.08 13.82 -26.20
#